data_6696985af34b34f4e5ee924a4890f6f7
#
_entry.id   6696985af34b34f4e5ee924a4890f6f7
#
_cell.length_a   1.000
_cell.length_b   1.000
_cell.length_c   1.000
_cell.angle_alpha   90.00
_cell.angle_beta   90.00
_cell.angle_gamma   90.00
#
_symmetry.space_group_name_H-M   'P 1'
#
loop_
_entity.id
_entity.type
_entity.pdbx_description
1 polymer ?
#
loop_
_entity_poly.entity_id
_entity_poly.type
_entity_poly.pdbx_seq_one_letter_code
_entity_poly.pdbx_strand_id
1 'polypeptide(L)'
;MSQLLDKETLKKMIRENVKTLYRKTLEAASAEEVYQAAVFAVRDVITDKWMKTHDEYYEKDVKVVYYLSMEFLMGRFFGNSLINLEMYDEVKEVLEELGIDYNMVEDAEPDPGLGNGGLGRLAACFLDSLSTLQLPAYGCGIRYHYGIFEQKIENGYQVEAPDNWLENGDPWGIKRNEYAVEVKFGGNVRAVPKGNGEYRFVQENYQSVIAVPYDYPVIGYGNNTVNTLRLWEARAKNKLDLKFFNEGNYQKAAEEELLASTMTDVLYPADEHIQGKELRLRQQYFFISATVQRVVERFKKHHTNFHELPDKVAFQLNDTHPTVAVAELMRVLVDENDVPWDDAWEITRKVCAYTNHTIMAEALEKWPMELFSRLLPRIYQIVEEINRRYCLELQAKYGMDHEKLRRMAIIADGQIRIPDKAIAE
;
A
#
# COMPACT_ATOMS: atom_id res chain seq x y z
N MET A 1 -17.22 11.88 25.89
CA MET A 1 -17.59 12.90 24.87
C MET A 1 -16.32 13.64 24.53
N SER A 2 -15.76 13.47 23.31
CA SER A 2 -14.69 14.32 22.83
C SER A 2 -15.28 15.74 22.76
N GLN A 3 -14.58 16.75 23.30
CA GLN A 3 -14.96 18.14 23.07
C GLN A 3 -14.89 18.36 21.56
N LEU A 4 -16.06 18.43 20.91
CA LEU A 4 -16.20 19.04 19.59
C LEU A 4 -15.54 20.42 19.71
N LEU A 5 -14.69 20.79 18.77
CA LEU A 5 -14.14 22.15 18.73
C LEU A 5 -15.32 23.12 18.65
N ASP A 6 -15.39 24.09 19.57
CA ASP A 6 -16.42 25.12 19.45
C ASP A 6 -16.22 25.92 18.15
N LYS A 7 -17.32 26.46 17.61
CA LYS A 7 -17.32 27.17 16.31
C LYS A 7 -16.31 28.33 16.26
N GLU A 8 -16.14 29.06 17.39
CA GLU A 8 -15.21 30.20 17.43
C GLU A 8 -13.75 29.71 17.36
N THR A 9 -13.45 28.60 18.03
CA THR A 9 -12.12 27.97 17.91
C THR A 9 -11.87 27.49 16.49
N LEU A 10 -12.82 26.85 15.84
CA LEU A 10 -12.70 26.37 14.46
C LEU A 10 -12.50 27.54 13.47
N LYS A 11 -13.28 28.63 13.59
CA LYS A 11 -13.07 29.84 12.78
C LYS A 11 -11.68 30.41 12.94
N LYS A 12 -11.22 30.50 14.19
CA LYS A 12 -9.87 30.99 14.51
C LYS A 12 -8.80 30.09 13.87
N MET A 13 -8.93 28.77 13.99
CA MET A 13 -7.97 27.82 13.40
C MET A 13 -7.91 27.95 11.88
N ILE A 14 -9.06 28.04 11.19
CA ILE A 14 -9.10 28.22 9.72
C ILE A 14 -8.37 29.51 9.33
N ARG A 15 -8.65 30.66 10.00
CA ARG A 15 -7.97 31.92 9.73
C ARG A 15 -6.47 31.87 9.99
N GLU A 16 -6.05 31.27 11.09
CA GLU A 16 -4.65 31.10 11.44
C GLU A 16 -3.92 30.18 10.45
N ASN A 17 -4.57 29.11 10.02
CA ASN A 17 -4.02 28.21 8.99
C ASN A 17 -3.82 28.92 7.66
N VAL A 18 -4.81 29.69 7.17
CA VAL A 18 -4.63 30.50 5.95
C VAL A 18 -3.45 31.46 6.10
N LYS A 19 -3.36 32.16 7.23
CA LYS A 19 -2.26 33.09 7.50
C LYS A 19 -0.90 32.42 7.53
N THR A 20 -0.79 31.29 8.22
CA THR A 20 0.51 30.63 8.46
C THR A 20 0.99 29.82 7.27
N LEU A 21 0.08 29.20 6.54
CA LEU A 21 0.42 28.39 5.36
C LEU A 21 0.68 29.26 4.13
N TYR A 22 -0.14 30.30 3.92
CA TYR A 22 -0.15 31.07 2.67
C TYR A 22 0.25 32.55 2.82
N ARG A 23 0.41 33.05 4.05
CA ARG A 23 0.72 34.46 4.33
C ARG A 23 -0.35 35.42 3.75
N LYS A 24 -1.61 35.00 3.79
CA LYS A 24 -2.77 35.75 3.28
C LYS A 24 -3.80 35.98 4.38
N THR A 25 -4.69 36.93 4.16
CA THR A 25 -5.94 37.00 4.92
C THR A 25 -6.94 36.04 4.32
N LEU A 26 -8.00 35.73 5.05
CA LEU A 26 -9.03 34.79 4.58
C LEU A 26 -9.74 35.33 3.31
N GLU A 27 -9.96 36.65 3.22
CA GLU A 27 -10.61 37.31 2.10
C GLU A 27 -9.75 37.28 0.82
N ALA A 28 -8.45 37.11 0.95
CA ALA A 28 -7.49 37.01 -0.15
C ALA A 28 -7.13 35.58 -0.53
N ALA A 29 -7.63 34.61 0.21
CA ALA A 29 -7.34 33.19 -0.03
C ALA A 29 -8.22 32.63 -1.17
N SER A 30 -7.66 31.71 -1.94
CA SER A 30 -8.43 30.92 -2.92
C SER A 30 -9.26 29.83 -2.21
N ALA A 31 -10.26 29.28 -2.93
CA ALA A 31 -11.05 28.16 -2.41
C ALA A 31 -10.18 26.97 -1.98
N GLU A 32 -9.14 26.68 -2.74
CA GLU A 32 -8.17 25.62 -2.44
C GLU A 32 -7.35 25.90 -1.17
N GLU A 33 -6.87 27.12 -1.01
CA GLU A 33 -6.14 27.52 0.20
C GLU A 33 -7.03 27.45 1.45
N VAL A 34 -8.31 27.81 1.31
CA VAL A 34 -9.32 27.68 2.38
C VAL A 34 -9.61 26.21 2.66
N TYR A 35 -9.76 25.37 1.61
CA TYR A 35 -9.93 23.93 1.75
C TYR A 35 -8.80 23.33 2.59
N GLN A 36 -7.55 23.57 2.22
CA GLN A 36 -6.42 23.03 2.98
C GLN A 36 -6.39 23.55 4.42
N ALA A 37 -6.68 24.82 4.63
CA ALA A 37 -6.75 25.41 5.98
C ALA A 37 -7.86 24.77 6.83
N ALA A 38 -9.03 24.50 6.24
CA ALA A 38 -10.13 23.80 6.90
C ALA A 38 -9.79 22.34 7.22
N VAL A 39 -9.17 21.62 6.28
CA VAL A 39 -8.69 20.26 6.52
C VAL A 39 -7.72 20.21 7.69
N PHE A 40 -6.74 21.11 7.75
CA PHE A 40 -5.79 21.14 8.88
C PHE A 40 -6.49 21.40 10.22
N ALA A 41 -7.54 22.25 10.25
CA ALA A 41 -8.30 22.49 11.46
C ALA A 41 -9.09 21.24 11.91
N VAL A 42 -9.73 20.54 10.99
CA VAL A 42 -10.46 19.28 11.26
C VAL A 42 -9.51 18.14 11.61
N ARG A 43 -8.33 18.11 10.97
CA ARG A 43 -7.33 17.06 11.19
C ARG A 43 -6.81 17.01 12.64
N ASP A 44 -6.80 18.11 13.37
CA ASP A 44 -6.42 18.11 14.77
C ASP A 44 -7.34 17.20 15.59
N VAL A 45 -8.67 17.30 15.37
CA VAL A 45 -9.67 16.43 16.03
C VAL A 45 -9.46 14.97 15.63
N ILE A 46 -9.22 14.73 14.34
CA ILE A 46 -8.98 13.39 13.81
C ILE A 46 -7.72 12.78 14.43
N THR A 47 -6.65 13.56 14.52
CA THR A 47 -5.35 13.08 15.02
C THR A 47 -5.45 12.62 16.47
N ASP A 48 -6.17 13.33 17.32
CA ASP A 48 -6.39 12.93 18.71
C ASP A 48 -7.10 11.57 18.82
N LYS A 49 -8.15 11.35 18.00
CA LYS A 49 -8.85 10.07 17.94
C LYS A 49 -7.96 8.97 17.35
N TRP A 50 -7.19 9.30 16.31
CA TRP A 50 -6.29 8.38 15.62
C TRP A 50 -5.17 7.87 16.54
N MET A 51 -4.55 8.78 17.29
CA MET A 51 -3.54 8.42 18.29
C MET A 51 -4.14 7.49 19.35
N LYS A 52 -5.29 7.83 19.92
CA LYS A 52 -5.97 6.99 20.92
C LYS A 52 -6.32 5.61 20.39
N THR A 53 -6.82 5.51 19.15
CA THR A 53 -7.10 4.23 18.50
C THR A 53 -5.83 3.39 18.36
N HIS A 54 -4.74 4.03 17.92
CA HIS A 54 -3.46 3.35 17.74
C HIS A 54 -2.87 2.86 19.06
N ASP A 55 -2.92 3.70 20.12
CA ASP A 55 -2.43 3.36 21.45
C ASP A 55 -3.24 2.20 22.04
N GLU A 56 -4.58 2.25 21.90
CA GLU A 56 -5.46 1.18 22.36
C GLU A 56 -5.18 -0.16 21.66
N TYR A 57 -4.96 -0.13 20.33
CA TYR A 57 -4.58 -1.34 19.59
C TYR A 57 -3.22 -1.90 20.01
N TYR A 58 -2.30 -1.01 20.36
CA TYR A 58 -0.97 -1.37 20.82
C TYR A 58 -1.02 -1.96 22.25
N GLU A 59 -1.68 -1.29 23.18
CA GLU A 59 -1.77 -1.70 24.59
C GLU A 59 -2.56 -3.00 24.77
N LYS A 60 -3.66 -3.17 24.03
CA LYS A 60 -4.48 -4.39 24.08
C LYS A 60 -3.92 -5.53 23.23
N ASP A 61 -2.85 -5.28 22.49
CA ASP A 61 -2.21 -6.25 21.58
C ASP A 61 -3.23 -7.01 20.72
N VAL A 62 -4.11 -6.25 20.07
CA VAL A 62 -5.23 -6.79 19.28
C VAL A 62 -4.77 -7.41 17.97
N LYS A 63 -5.56 -8.38 17.47
CA LYS A 63 -5.37 -8.88 16.11
C LYS A 63 -5.75 -7.79 15.11
N VAL A 64 -4.86 -7.54 14.12
CA VAL A 64 -5.03 -6.51 13.08
C VAL A 64 -5.16 -7.17 11.72
N VAL A 65 -6.16 -6.73 10.95
CA VAL A 65 -6.33 -7.08 9.55
C VAL A 65 -5.58 -6.07 8.68
N TYR A 66 -4.74 -6.56 7.79
CA TYR A 66 -4.06 -5.77 6.76
C TYR A 66 -4.68 -6.09 5.41
N TYR A 67 -5.42 -5.14 4.87
CA TYR A 67 -6.04 -5.26 3.55
C TYR A 67 -5.06 -4.80 2.48
N LEU A 68 -4.52 -5.75 1.71
CA LEU A 68 -3.46 -5.51 0.73
C LEU A 68 -4.06 -5.35 -0.66
N SER A 69 -3.95 -4.16 -1.25
CA SER A 69 -4.54 -3.86 -2.56
C SER A 69 -3.65 -2.93 -3.38
N MET A 70 -3.64 -3.14 -4.70
CA MET A 70 -3.04 -2.19 -5.66
C MET A 70 -3.86 -0.92 -5.79
N GLU A 71 -5.15 -0.96 -5.42
CA GLU A 71 -6.09 0.13 -5.60
C GLU A 71 -6.80 0.47 -4.30
N PHE A 72 -6.92 1.76 -4.03
CA PHE A 72 -7.80 2.32 -3.00
C PHE A 72 -8.51 3.56 -3.58
N LEU A 73 -9.69 3.37 -4.16
CA LEU A 73 -10.49 4.44 -4.74
C LEU A 73 -11.33 5.11 -3.66
N MET A 74 -10.65 5.87 -2.80
CA MET A 74 -11.27 6.51 -1.63
C MET A 74 -12.24 7.63 -2.04
N GLY A 75 -11.95 8.35 -3.12
CA GLY A 75 -12.60 9.60 -3.44
C GLY A 75 -12.11 10.74 -2.53
N ARG A 76 -12.84 11.86 -2.53
CA ARG A 76 -12.57 13.01 -1.66
C ARG A 76 -12.76 12.65 -0.19
N PHE A 77 -11.87 13.13 0.66
CA PHE A 77 -11.87 12.82 2.09
C PHE A 77 -12.67 13.81 2.94
N PHE A 78 -12.76 15.10 2.53
CA PHE A 78 -13.26 16.16 3.39
C PHE A 78 -14.72 15.94 3.80
N GLY A 79 -15.64 15.89 2.86
CA GLY A 79 -17.07 15.70 3.14
C GLY A 79 -17.33 14.38 3.88
N ASN A 80 -16.74 13.27 3.43
CA ASN A 80 -16.88 11.96 4.10
C ASN A 80 -16.34 11.98 5.54
N SER A 81 -15.20 12.64 5.78
CA SER A 81 -14.63 12.77 7.13
C SER A 81 -15.54 13.58 8.05
N LEU A 82 -16.11 14.67 7.56
CA LEU A 82 -17.06 15.50 8.34
C LEU A 82 -18.34 14.74 8.69
N ILE A 83 -18.88 13.95 7.76
CA ILE A 83 -20.05 13.09 8.02
C ILE A 83 -19.71 12.06 9.08
N ASN A 84 -18.58 11.37 8.97
CA ASN A 84 -18.18 10.33 9.91
C ASN A 84 -17.84 10.88 11.32
N LEU A 85 -17.37 12.12 11.39
CA LEU A 85 -17.15 12.84 12.65
C LEU A 85 -18.43 13.44 13.24
N GLU A 86 -19.56 13.44 12.51
CA GLU A 86 -20.80 14.14 12.85
C GLU A 86 -20.60 15.67 13.00
N MET A 87 -19.70 16.26 12.19
CA MET A 87 -19.34 17.69 12.19
C MET A 87 -19.74 18.42 10.90
N TYR A 88 -20.45 17.77 9.98
CA TYR A 88 -20.75 18.32 8.66
C TYR A 88 -21.50 19.66 8.73
N ASP A 89 -22.61 19.69 9.45
CA ASP A 89 -23.44 20.89 9.57
C ASP A 89 -22.69 22.01 10.30
N GLU A 90 -21.93 21.68 11.36
CA GLU A 90 -21.16 22.65 12.12
C GLU A 90 -20.06 23.31 11.30
N VAL A 91 -19.29 22.54 10.54
CA VAL A 91 -18.23 23.07 9.67
C VAL A 91 -18.82 23.91 8.53
N LYS A 92 -19.93 23.47 7.95
CA LYS A 92 -20.67 24.23 6.95
C LYS A 92 -21.10 25.59 7.46
N GLU A 93 -21.75 25.64 8.63
CA GLU A 93 -22.17 26.90 9.28
C GLU A 93 -20.97 27.82 9.59
N VAL A 94 -19.85 27.25 10.05
CA VAL A 94 -18.62 28.00 10.33
C VAL A 94 -18.07 28.64 9.05
N LEU A 95 -18.04 27.94 7.93
CA LEU A 95 -17.59 28.50 6.64
C LEU A 95 -18.55 29.60 6.15
N GLU A 96 -19.88 29.38 6.25
CA GLU A 96 -20.88 30.38 5.89
C GLU A 96 -20.76 31.65 6.75
N GLU A 97 -20.52 31.52 8.04
CA GLU A 97 -20.29 32.66 8.96
C GLU A 97 -18.97 33.39 8.66
N LEU A 98 -18.00 32.71 8.05
CA LEU A 98 -16.77 33.31 7.53
C LEU A 98 -16.96 33.97 6.13
N GLY A 99 -18.16 33.88 5.54
CA GLY A 99 -18.48 34.39 4.21
C GLY A 99 -18.00 33.47 3.07
N ILE A 100 -17.82 32.18 3.33
CA ILE A 100 -17.27 31.19 2.38
C ILE A 100 -18.37 30.16 2.06
N ASP A 101 -18.58 29.89 0.78
CA ASP A 101 -19.47 28.81 0.33
C ASP A 101 -18.78 27.44 0.57
N TYR A 102 -19.42 26.59 1.37
CA TYR A 102 -18.95 25.24 1.65
C TYR A 102 -18.73 24.41 0.37
N ASN A 103 -19.64 24.52 -0.61
CA ASN A 103 -19.51 23.73 -1.84
C ASN A 103 -18.26 24.12 -2.63
N MET A 104 -17.89 25.40 -2.64
CA MET A 104 -16.63 25.84 -3.27
C MET A 104 -15.40 25.22 -2.60
N VAL A 105 -15.44 25.06 -1.29
CA VAL A 105 -14.34 24.45 -0.52
C VAL A 105 -14.28 22.95 -0.77
N GLU A 106 -15.41 22.26 -0.76
CA GLU A 106 -15.49 20.81 -1.03
C GLU A 106 -15.08 20.50 -2.47
N ASP A 107 -15.47 21.32 -3.45
CA ASP A 107 -15.10 21.15 -4.86
C ASP A 107 -13.63 21.46 -5.15
N ALA A 108 -12.96 22.19 -4.27
CA ALA A 108 -11.53 22.47 -4.39
C ALA A 108 -10.64 21.28 -3.99
N GLU A 109 -11.21 20.25 -3.33
CA GLU A 109 -10.47 19.03 -3.02
C GLU A 109 -10.18 18.22 -4.28
N PRO A 110 -8.89 17.94 -4.60
CA PRO A 110 -8.57 17.04 -5.70
C PRO A 110 -9.06 15.62 -5.37
N ASP A 111 -9.60 14.94 -6.36
CA ASP A 111 -10.03 13.54 -6.22
C ASP A 111 -8.83 12.59 -6.38
N PRO A 112 -8.33 11.94 -5.32
CA PRO A 112 -7.22 10.99 -5.43
C PRO A 112 -7.69 9.73 -6.17
N GLY A 113 -7.53 9.71 -7.48
CA GLY A 113 -7.90 8.61 -8.36
C GLY A 113 -6.96 7.40 -8.26
N LEU A 114 -6.78 6.86 -7.04
CA LEU A 114 -5.88 5.75 -6.75
C LEU A 114 -6.53 4.37 -6.97
N GLY A 115 -7.42 4.29 -7.93
CA GLY A 115 -8.12 3.08 -8.33
C GLY A 115 -8.79 3.26 -9.68
N ASN A 116 -9.14 2.16 -10.34
CA ASN A 116 -9.73 2.13 -11.67
C ASN A 116 -11.24 1.88 -11.65
N GLY A 117 -11.73 1.11 -10.68
CA GLY A 117 -13.13 0.70 -10.68
C GLY A 117 -13.55 -0.06 -9.43
N GLY A 118 -14.29 -1.16 -9.63
CA GLY A 118 -14.92 -1.94 -8.56
C GLY A 118 -13.96 -2.47 -7.50
N LEU A 119 -12.77 -2.93 -7.90
CA LEU A 119 -11.75 -3.44 -6.98
C LEU A 119 -11.32 -2.36 -5.98
N GLY A 120 -10.94 -1.19 -6.47
CA GLY A 120 -10.50 -0.07 -5.66
C GLY A 120 -11.59 0.53 -4.80
N ARG A 121 -12.82 0.62 -5.34
CA ARG A 121 -13.96 1.11 -4.56
C ARG A 121 -14.38 0.14 -3.47
N LEU A 122 -14.36 -1.16 -3.71
CA LEU A 122 -14.61 -2.17 -2.68
C LEU A 122 -13.61 -2.08 -1.54
N ALA A 123 -12.33 -1.91 -1.85
CA ALA A 123 -11.28 -1.70 -0.84
C ALA A 123 -11.57 -0.48 0.04
N ALA A 124 -11.96 0.65 -0.57
CA ALA A 124 -12.34 1.87 0.13
C ALA A 124 -13.56 1.66 1.03
N CYS A 125 -14.62 1.01 0.54
CA CYS A 125 -15.82 0.71 1.32
C CYS A 125 -15.53 -0.24 2.49
N PHE A 126 -14.64 -1.21 2.31
CA PHE A 126 -14.24 -2.09 3.42
C PHE A 126 -13.49 -1.34 4.51
N LEU A 127 -12.60 -0.42 4.17
CA LEU A 127 -11.90 0.38 5.19
C LEU A 127 -12.87 1.23 6.00
N ASP A 128 -13.83 1.88 5.35
CA ASP A 128 -14.88 2.66 6.01
C ASP A 128 -15.74 1.79 6.92
N SER A 129 -16.18 0.62 6.44
CA SER A 129 -16.95 -0.34 7.22
C SER A 129 -16.17 -0.89 8.42
N LEU A 130 -14.89 -1.22 8.25
CA LEU A 130 -14.04 -1.73 9.34
C LEU A 130 -13.89 -0.67 10.45
N SER A 131 -13.70 0.60 10.09
CA SER A 131 -13.61 1.70 11.06
C SER A 131 -14.95 1.93 11.75
N THR A 132 -16.06 1.89 11.03
CA THR A 132 -17.41 2.05 11.57
C THR A 132 -17.80 0.91 12.51
N LEU A 133 -17.37 -0.31 12.21
CA LEU A 133 -17.54 -1.49 13.08
C LEU A 133 -16.49 -1.59 14.19
N GLN A 134 -15.57 -0.62 14.30
CA GLN A 134 -14.51 -0.57 15.29
C GLN A 134 -13.57 -1.79 15.24
N LEU A 135 -13.34 -2.34 14.05
CA LEU A 135 -12.45 -3.47 13.84
C LEU A 135 -11.03 -2.97 13.49
N PRO A 136 -9.99 -3.50 14.18
CA PRO A 136 -8.61 -3.09 13.92
C PRO A 136 -8.16 -3.45 12.51
N ALA A 137 -7.86 -2.45 11.70
CA ALA A 137 -7.47 -2.66 10.32
C ALA A 137 -6.48 -1.62 9.79
N TYR A 138 -5.68 -2.04 8.78
CA TYR A 138 -4.88 -1.18 7.92
C TYR A 138 -5.20 -1.50 6.47
N GLY A 139 -5.41 -0.48 5.63
CA GLY A 139 -5.24 -0.61 4.20
C GLY A 139 -3.77 -0.42 3.84
N CYS A 140 -3.24 -1.23 2.92
CA CYS A 140 -1.85 -1.11 2.48
C CYS A 140 -1.78 -1.19 0.95
N GLY A 141 -1.23 -0.14 0.33
CA GLY A 141 -1.11 -0.01 -1.11
C GLY A 141 0.02 0.93 -1.53
N ILE A 142 -0.08 1.47 -2.73
CA ILE A 142 0.91 2.39 -3.31
C ILE A 142 0.34 3.81 -3.35
N ARG A 143 1.16 4.80 -2.99
CA ARG A 143 0.87 6.22 -3.17
C ARG A 143 1.31 6.63 -4.57
N TYR A 144 0.40 6.48 -5.54
CA TYR A 144 0.70 6.90 -6.90
C TYR A 144 0.80 8.43 -6.99
N HIS A 145 1.82 8.92 -7.71
CA HIS A 145 2.01 10.35 -7.93
C HIS A 145 0.93 10.94 -8.82
N TYR A 146 0.43 10.14 -9.74
CA TYR A 146 -0.66 10.51 -10.66
C TYR A 146 -1.87 9.62 -10.40
N GLY A 147 -3.06 10.20 -10.44
CA GLY A 147 -4.31 9.44 -10.48
C GLY A 147 -4.43 8.63 -11.76
N ILE A 148 -5.55 7.93 -11.93
CA ILE A 148 -5.75 7.03 -13.08
C ILE A 148 -5.51 7.74 -14.41
N PHE A 149 -6.10 8.88 -14.65
CA PHE A 149 -5.85 9.90 -15.67
C PHE A 149 -6.88 11.04 -15.55
N GLU A 150 -6.51 12.22 -16.02
CA GLU A 150 -7.46 13.30 -16.28
C GLU A 150 -8.08 13.10 -17.65
N GLN A 151 -9.42 13.02 -17.72
CA GLN A 151 -10.16 12.89 -18.95
C GLN A 151 -10.34 14.24 -19.63
N LYS A 152 -9.78 14.40 -20.83
CA LYS A 152 -10.01 15.58 -21.70
C LYS A 152 -10.79 15.15 -22.93
N ILE A 153 -11.56 16.08 -23.50
CA ILE A 153 -12.26 15.89 -24.77
C ILE A 153 -11.67 16.84 -25.79
N GLU A 154 -11.01 16.29 -26.80
CA GLU A 154 -10.42 17.04 -27.91
C GLU A 154 -11.01 16.57 -29.24
N ASN A 155 -11.57 17.49 -30.03
CA ASN A 155 -12.20 17.17 -31.32
C ASN A 155 -13.29 16.07 -31.23
N GLY A 156 -13.97 15.95 -30.09
CA GLY A 156 -15.00 14.93 -29.86
C GLY A 156 -14.48 13.55 -29.41
N TYR A 157 -13.18 13.43 -29.18
CA TYR A 157 -12.55 12.20 -28.70
C TYR A 157 -11.98 12.37 -27.30
N GLN A 158 -11.99 11.31 -26.52
CA GLN A 158 -11.32 11.28 -25.21
C GLN A 158 -9.80 11.34 -25.41
N VAL A 159 -9.15 12.21 -24.65
CA VAL A 159 -7.70 12.27 -24.50
C VAL A 159 -7.37 12.10 -23.03
N GLU A 160 -6.46 11.21 -22.72
CA GLU A 160 -5.97 10.95 -21.36
C GLU A 160 -4.77 11.84 -21.07
N ALA A 161 -4.83 12.56 -19.95
CA ALA A 161 -3.74 13.41 -19.47
C ALA A 161 -3.32 12.95 -18.05
N PRO A 162 -2.07 13.22 -17.62
CA PRO A 162 -1.66 12.93 -16.26
C PRO A 162 -2.52 13.70 -15.25
N ASP A 163 -3.08 12.99 -14.28
CA ASP A 163 -3.84 13.56 -13.16
C ASP A 163 -2.89 13.84 -12.00
N ASN A 164 -2.37 15.06 -11.93
CA ASN A 164 -1.44 15.49 -10.88
C ASN A 164 -2.18 15.94 -9.61
N TRP A 165 -2.84 15.01 -8.93
CA TRP A 165 -3.63 15.28 -7.73
C TRP A 165 -2.80 15.83 -6.54
N LEU A 166 -1.47 15.70 -6.58
CA LEU A 166 -0.53 16.16 -5.55
C LEU A 166 0.07 17.54 -5.85
N GLU A 167 -0.31 18.21 -6.94
CA GLU A 167 0.31 19.48 -7.39
C GLU A 167 0.34 20.55 -6.29
N ASN A 168 -0.74 20.69 -5.55
CA ASN A 168 -0.88 21.69 -4.50
C ASN A 168 -0.65 21.13 -3.09
N GLY A 169 -0.10 19.92 -3.01
CA GLY A 169 0.16 19.24 -1.75
C GLY A 169 -0.97 18.27 -1.34
N ASP A 170 -0.79 17.65 -0.19
CA ASP A 170 -1.68 16.63 0.33
C ASP A 170 -1.88 16.87 1.84
N PRO A 171 -2.98 17.52 2.24
CA PRO A 171 -3.20 17.86 3.63
C PRO A 171 -3.64 16.64 4.48
N TRP A 172 -4.02 15.51 3.86
CA TRP A 172 -4.47 14.31 4.57
C TRP A 172 -3.34 13.35 4.92
N GLY A 173 -2.37 13.21 4.04
CA GLY A 173 -1.29 12.25 4.18
C GLY A 173 -0.23 12.68 5.19
N ILE A 174 0.04 11.85 6.19
CA ILE A 174 1.13 12.04 7.16
C ILE A 174 2.30 11.17 6.78
N LYS A 175 3.38 11.78 6.35
CA LYS A 175 4.62 11.09 6.00
C LYS A 175 5.32 10.53 7.23
N ARG A 176 5.63 9.23 7.22
CA ARG A 176 6.22 8.51 8.35
C ARG A 176 7.63 7.99 7.99
N ASN A 177 8.61 8.89 7.93
CA ASN A 177 9.99 8.53 7.59
C ASN A 177 10.61 7.49 8.54
N GLU A 178 10.19 7.48 9.80
CA GLU A 178 10.64 6.55 10.84
C GLU A 178 10.21 5.09 10.58
N TYR A 179 9.28 4.89 9.65
CA TYR A 179 8.80 3.57 9.23
C TYR A 179 9.29 3.17 7.83
N ALA A 180 10.23 3.93 7.28
CA ALA A 180 10.82 3.61 5.98
C ALA A 180 11.59 2.28 6.03
N VAL A 181 11.47 1.50 4.96
CA VAL A 181 12.14 0.20 4.81
C VAL A 181 12.80 0.08 3.45
N GLU A 182 13.85 -0.73 3.37
CA GLU A 182 14.54 -1.03 2.12
C GLU A 182 13.88 -2.22 1.41
N VAL A 183 13.58 -2.08 0.12
CA VAL A 183 13.08 -3.14 -0.75
C VAL A 183 14.11 -3.44 -1.82
N LYS A 184 14.48 -4.72 -1.98
CA LYS A 184 15.58 -5.21 -2.81
C LYS A 184 15.09 -5.91 -4.07
N PHE A 185 15.75 -5.64 -5.20
CA PHE A 185 15.45 -6.23 -6.50
C PHE A 185 16.71 -6.76 -7.17
N GLY A 186 16.58 -7.89 -7.89
CA GLY A 186 17.66 -8.47 -8.66
C GLY A 186 18.82 -8.99 -7.80
N GLY A 187 20.01 -8.98 -8.39
CA GLY A 187 21.20 -9.54 -7.77
C GLY A 187 21.26 -11.05 -7.80
N ASN A 188 21.99 -11.62 -6.87
CA ASN A 188 22.18 -13.07 -6.73
C ASN A 188 21.95 -13.50 -5.27
N VAL A 189 21.59 -14.76 -5.10
CA VAL A 189 21.38 -15.36 -3.77
C VAL A 189 22.53 -16.28 -3.44
N ARG A 190 23.18 -16.02 -2.30
CA ARG A 190 24.25 -16.88 -1.78
C ARG A 190 23.77 -17.65 -0.55
N ALA A 191 23.95 -18.97 -0.58
CA ALA A 191 23.74 -19.83 0.58
C ALA A 191 24.96 -19.75 1.51
N VAL A 192 24.76 -19.33 2.75
CA VAL A 192 25.79 -19.24 3.79
C VAL A 192 25.53 -20.33 4.82
N PRO A 193 26.47 -21.26 5.06
CA PRO A 193 26.32 -22.29 6.07
C PRO A 193 26.13 -21.68 7.46
N LYS A 194 25.14 -22.15 8.21
CA LYS A 194 24.93 -21.84 9.64
C LYS A 194 25.64 -22.82 10.58
N GLY A 195 26.05 -23.96 10.10
CA GLY A 195 26.39 -25.15 10.87
C GLY A 195 25.24 -26.17 10.84
N ASN A 196 25.46 -27.37 11.30
CA ASN A 196 24.46 -28.47 11.38
C ASN A 196 23.75 -28.83 10.06
N GLY A 197 24.33 -28.47 8.90
CA GLY A 197 23.72 -28.72 7.59
C GLY A 197 22.67 -27.67 7.18
N GLU A 198 22.44 -26.66 7.98
CA GLU A 198 21.52 -25.55 7.66
C GLU A 198 22.22 -24.42 6.90
N TYR A 199 21.44 -23.70 6.09
CA TYR A 199 21.91 -22.56 5.31
C TYR A 199 21.04 -21.33 5.58
N ARG A 200 21.70 -20.16 5.59
CA ARG A 200 21.05 -18.86 5.50
C ARG A 200 21.21 -18.33 4.08
N PHE A 201 20.16 -17.76 3.53
CA PHE A 201 20.18 -17.19 2.19
C PHE A 201 20.37 -15.68 2.29
N VAL A 202 21.37 -15.16 1.58
CA VAL A 202 21.71 -13.74 1.56
C VAL A 202 21.67 -13.25 0.12
N GLN A 203 20.91 -12.17 -0.12
CA GLN A 203 20.85 -11.50 -1.41
C GLN A 203 21.99 -10.49 -1.52
N GLU A 204 22.76 -10.57 -2.61
CA GLU A 204 23.94 -9.73 -2.88
C GLU A 204 23.82 -9.07 -4.26
N ASN A 205 24.55 -7.96 -4.47
CA ASN A 205 24.58 -7.22 -5.74
C ASN A 205 23.20 -6.79 -6.25
N TYR A 206 22.31 -6.48 -5.33
CA TYR A 206 20.95 -6.06 -5.63
C TYR A 206 20.84 -4.55 -5.86
N GLN A 207 19.80 -4.14 -6.57
CA GLN A 207 19.28 -2.77 -6.57
C GLN A 207 18.29 -2.63 -5.41
N SER A 208 18.18 -1.45 -4.81
CA SER A 208 17.18 -1.23 -3.78
C SER A 208 16.55 0.14 -3.89
N VAL A 209 15.33 0.23 -3.37
CA VAL A 209 14.61 1.48 -3.14
C VAL A 209 14.21 1.57 -1.67
N ILE A 210 14.01 2.77 -1.20
CA ILE A 210 13.45 3.02 0.12
C ILE A 210 11.95 3.24 -0.01
N ALA A 211 11.16 2.38 0.61
CA ALA A 211 9.73 2.53 0.73
C ALA A 211 9.41 3.42 1.92
N VAL A 212 8.79 4.56 1.67
CA VAL A 212 8.39 5.54 2.69
C VAL A 212 6.87 5.56 2.79
N PRO A 213 6.27 5.26 3.96
CA PRO A 213 4.82 5.26 4.07
C PRO A 213 4.25 6.65 4.33
N TYR A 214 3.06 6.87 3.80
CA TYR A 214 2.15 7.96 4.12
C TYR A 214 0.88 7.36 4.72
N ASP A 215 0.51 7.84 5.90
CA ASP A 215 -0.67 7.38 6.63
C ASP A 215 -1.83 8.36 6.42
N TYR A 216 -2.99 7.83 6.03
CA TYR A 216 -4.26 8.54 5.83
C TYR A 216 -5.28 8.05 6.85
N PRO A 217 -6.05 8.95 7.50
CA PRO A 217 -7.05 8.54 8.46
C PRO A 217 -8.29 7.94 7.79
N VAL A 218 -8.80 6.86 8.31
CA VAL A 218 -10.07 6.26 7.94
C VAL A 218 -10.99 6.27 9.16
N ILE A 219 -11.94 7.20 9.17
CA ILE A 219 -12.74 7.55 10.34
C ILE A 219 -13.99 6.67 10.38
N GLY A 220 -14.28 6.09 11.53
CA GLY A 220 -15.52 5.37 11.76
C GLY A 220 -16.71 6.32 11.97
N TYR A 221 -17.86 6.00 11.39
CA TYR A 221 -19.07 6.81 11.51
C TYR A 221 -19.59 6.85 12.95
N GLY A 222 -19.74 8.04 13.49
CA GLY A 222 -20.33 8.29 14.79
C GLY A 222 -19.60 7.64 15.99
N ASN A 223 -18.30 7.31 15.83
CA ASN A 223 -17.49 6.69 16.88
C ASN A 223 -16.11 7.32 17.01
N ASN A 224 -15.23 6.75 17.84
CA ASN A 224 -13.88 7.28 18.09
C ASN A 224 -12.77 6.49 17.39
N THR A 225 -13.11 5.51 16.57
CA THR A 225 -12.13 4.68 15.87
C THR A 225 -11.66 5.37 14.60
N VAL A 226 -10.34 5.48 14.45
CA VAL A 226 -9.71 5.94 13.24
C VAL A 226 -8.65 4.91 12.83
N ASN A 227 -8.96 4.13 11.80
CA ASN A 227 -8.01 3.20 11.18
C ASN A 227 -7.07 3.94 10.22
N THR A 228 -6.12 3.22 9.68
CA THR A 228 -5.08 3.80 8.81
C THR A 228 -5.13 3.19 7.41
N LEU A 229 -5.14 4.03 6.40
CA LEU A 229 -4.73 3.67 5.06
C LEU A 229 -3.26 4.05 4.89
N ARG A 230 -2.37 3.08 4.73
CA ARG A 230 -0.94 3.26 4.53
C ARG A 230 -0.57 3.07 3.09
N LEU A 231 -0.12 4.14 2.46
CA LEU A 231 0.32 4.14 1.07
C LEU A 231 1.84 4.34 0.99
N TRP A 232 2.50 3.46 0.25
CA TRP A 232 3.95 3.44 0.10
C TRP A 232 4.40 4.25 -1.12
N GLU A 233 5.38 5.12 -0.92
CA GLU A 233 6.08 5.87 -1.97
C GLU A 233 7.52 5.37 -2.08
N ALA A 234 7.98 5.10 -3.29
CA ALA A 234 9.36 4.68 -3.54
C ALA A 234 10.27 5.89 -3.66
N ARG A 235 11.46 5.80 -3.06
CA ARG A 235 12.52 6.79 -3.15
C ARG A 235 13.86 6.13 -3.38
N ALA A 236 14.73 6.79 -4.10
CA ALA A 236 16.11 6.33 -4.20
C ALA A 236 16.81 6.35 -2.84
N LYS A 237 17.70 5.39 -2.63
CA LYS A 237 18.61 5.38 -1.49
C LYS A 237 19.58 6.56 -1.58
N ASN A 238 20.09 6.82 -2.78
CA ASN A 238 20.92 7.97 -3.12
C ASN A 238 20.18 8.82 -4.15
N LYS A 239 19.64 9.96 -3.73
CA LYS A 239 18.86 10.85 -4.61
C LYS A 239 19.67 11.46 -5.74
N LEU A 240 20.95 11.65 -5.52
CA LEU A 240 21.85 12.29 -6.48
C LEU A 240 23.27 11.72 -6.32
N ASP A 241 23.82 11.17 -7.39
CA ASP A 241 25.25 10.82 -7.42
C ASP A 241 26.07 12.05 -7.77
N LEU A 242 26.70 12.63 -6.75
CA LEU A 242 27.51 13.85 -6.89
C LEU A 242 28.73 13.66 -7.80
N LYS A 243 29.25 12.45 -7.93
CA LYS A 243 30.39 12.18 -8.81
C LYS A 243 29.96 12.36 -10.28
N PHE A 244 28.89 11.68 -10.70
CA PHE A 244 28.36 11.85 -12.06
C PHE A 244 27.85 13.26 -12.31
N PHE A 245 27.26 13.89 -11.29
CA PHE A 245 26.81 15.28 -11.41
C PHE A 245 27.99 16.23 -11.71
N ASN A 246 29.09 16.11 -10.99
CA ASN A 246 30.28 16.93 -11.18
C ASN A 246 31.03 16.63 -12.49
N GLU A 247 30.85 15.43 -13.04
CA GLU A 247 31.36 15.04 -14.37
C GLU A 247 30.47 15.54 -15.52
N GLY A 248 29.35 16.23 -15.22
CA GLY A 248 28.39 16.73 -16.21
C GLY A 248 27.42 15.67 -16.74
N ASN A 249 27.44 14.46 -16.19
CA ASN A 249 26.52 13.38 -16.56
C ASN A 249 25.25 13.41 -15.67
N TYR A 250 24.40 14.42 -15.89
CA TYR A 250 23.23 14.70 -15.05
C TYR A 250 22.18 13.58 -15.11
N GLN A 251 22.00 12.93 -16.27
CA GLN A 251 21.06 11.81 -16.43
C GLN A 251 21.46 10.65 -15.53
N LYS A 252 22.72 10.25 -15.56
CA LYS A 252 23.23 9.16 -14.74
C LYS A 252 23.25 9.52 -13.25
N ALA A 253 23.48 10.79 -12.94
CA ALA A 253 23.44 11.29 -11.55
C ALA A 253 22.03 11.19 -10.92
N ALA A 254 20.94 11.22 -11.72
CA ALA A 254 19.56 11.14 -11.29
C ALA A 254 18.90 9.77 -11.59
N GLU A 255 19.63 8.79 -12.13
CA GLU A 255 19.07 7.52 -12.60
C GLU A 255 18.37 6.73 -11.49
N GLU A 256 18.95 6.65 -10.29
CA GLU A 256 18.33 5.93 -9.17
C GLU A 256 17.01 6.58 -8.74
N GLU A 257 16.95 7.92 -8.71
CA GLU A 257 15.71 8.64 -8.34
C GLU A 257 14.64 8.46 -9.41
N LEU A 258 14.99 8.50 -10.68
CA LEU A 258 14.06 8.26 -11.77
C LEU A 258 13.48 6.84 -11.71
N LEU A 259 14.33 5.82 -11.48
CA LEU A 259 13.88 4.44 -11.34
C LEU A 259 12.97 4.23 -10.13
N ALA A 260 13.27 4.90 -9.02
CA ALA A 260 12.43 4.83 -7.83
C ALA A 260 11.08 5.52 -8.05
N SER A 261 11.07 6.76 -8.57
CA SER A 261 9.81 7.50 -8.80
C SER A 261 8.89 6.78 -9.77
N THR A 262 9.43 6.26 -10.89
CA THR A 262 8.66 5.51 -11.88
C THR A 262 7.88 4.34 -11.26
N MET A 263 8.39 3.75 -10.20
CA MET A 263 7.74 2.62 -9.50
C MET A 263 6.41 3.02 -8.84
N THR A 264 6.26 4.29 -8.46
CA THR A 264 5.06 4.82 -7.81
C THR A 264 4.39 5.95 -8.61
N ASP A 265 4.72 6.10 -9.89
CA ASP A 265 4.11 7.16 -10.71
C ASP A 265 2.67 6.82 -11.09
N VAL A 266 2.43 5.66 -11.71
CA VAL A 266 1.14 5.35 -12.36
C VAL A 266 0.65 3.95 -12.00
N LEU A 267 -0.64 3.85 -11.68
CA LEU A 267 -1.37 2.59 -11.52
C LEU A 267 -1.50 1.87 -12.87
N TYR A 268 -1.20 0.57 -12.89
CA TYR A 268 -1.32 -0.30 -14.08
C TYR A 268 -0.61 0.24 -15.33
N PRO A 269 0.73 0.33 -15.33
CA PRO A 269 1.45 0.63 -16.55
C PRO A 269 1.13 -0.41 -17.62
N ALA A 270 1.14 0.02 -18.88
CA ALA A 270 0.91 -0.88 -20.02
C ALA A 270 1.86 -2.07 -19.98
N ASP A 271 1.34 -3.29 -20.04
CA ASP A 271 2.09 -4.55 -19.91
C ASP A 271 2.16 -5.38 -21.19
N GLU A 272 1.90 -4.76 -22.31
CA GLU A 272 2.07 -5.35 -23.65
C GLU A 272 3.54 -5.64 -23.97
N HIS A 273 4.45 -4.90 -23.35
CA HIS A 273 5.89 -5.05 -23.47
C HIS A 273 6.55 -5.49 -22.14
N ILE A 274 7.76 -6.05 -22.27
CA ILE A 274 8.47 -6.64 -21.12
C ILE A 274 8.79 -5.64 -20.02
N GLN A 275 9.07 -4.37 -20.38
CA GLN A 275 9.36 -3.31 -19.42
C GLN A 275 8.14 -2.97 -18.54
N GLY A 276 6.95 -2.94 -19.14
CA GLY A 276 5.72 -2.72 -18.39
C GLY A 276 5.39 -3.89 -17.47
N LYS A 277 5.60 -5.14 -17.94
CA LYS A 277 5.47 -6.32 -17.06
C LYS A 277 6.46 -6.26 -15.89
N GLU A 278 7.71 -5.88 -16.15
CA GLU A 278 8.71 -5.72 -15.09
C GLU A 278 8.28 -4.64 -14.09
N LEU A 279 7.80 -3.49 -14.56
CA LEU A 279 7.35 -2.40 -13.69
C LEU A 279 6.16 -2.83 -12.82
N ARG A 280 5.15 -3.52 -13.39
CA ARG A 280 4.03 -4.07 -12.61
C ARG A 280 4.49 -5.04 -11.52
N LEU A 281 5.42 -5.95 -11.85
CA LEU A 281 5.96 -6.89 -10.86
C LEU A 281 6.76 -6.16 -9.77
N ARG A 282 7.51 -5.10 -10.14
CA ARG A 282 8.21 -4.24 -9.18
C ARG A 282 7.23 -3.55 -8.24
N GLN A 283 6.14 -2.99 -8.76
CA GLN A 283 5.09 -2.34 -7.96
C GLN A 283 4.47 -3.30 -6.94
N GLN A 284 4.09 -4.51 -7.39
CA GLN A 284 3.48 -5.52 -6.52
C GLN A 284 4.44 -5.95 -5.42
N TYR A 285 5.67 -6.30 -5.75
CA TYR A 285 6.65 -6.70 -4.74
C TYR A 285 7.04 -5.56 -3.81
N PHE A 286 7.13 -4.32 -4.32
CA PHE A 286 7.48 -3.13 -3.57
C PHE A 286 6.57 -2.92 -2.36
N PHE A 287 5.26 -2.76 -2.57
CA PHE A 287 4.36 -2.45 -1.46
C PHE A 287 4.16 -3.65 -0.53
N ILE A 288 4.22 -4.87 -1.08
CA ILE A 288 4.12 -6.09 -0.30
C ILE A 288 5.32 -6.27 0.62
N SER A 289 6.53 -6.18 0.08
CA SER A 289 7.74 -6.32 0.89
C SER A 289 7.82 -5.26 1.98
N ALA A 290 7.50 -4.01 1.64
CA ALA A 290 7.43 -2.93 2.61
C ALA A 290 6.41 -3.21 3.73
N THR A 291 5.23 -3.68 3.37
CA THR A 291 4.17 -3.99 4.33
C THR A 291 4.54 -5.16 5.23
N VAL A 292 4.99 -6.28 4.66
CA VAL A 292 5.34 -7.49 5.42
C VAL A 292 6.46 -7.22 6.42
N GLN A 293 7.53 -6.53 5.99
CA GLN A 293 8.65 -6.15 6.87
C GLN A 293 8.14 -5.35 8.09
N ARG A 294 7.31 -4.33 7.84
CA ARG A 294 6.78 -3.47 8.93
C ARG A 294 5.82 -4.20 9.86
N VAL A 295 4.98 -5.08 9.33
CA VAL A 295 4.06 -5.88 10.15
C VAL A 295 4.82 -6.83 11.06
N VAL A 296 5.82 -7.53 10.53
CA VAL A 296 6.67 -8.43 11.33
C VAL A 296 7.49 -7.65 12.36
N GLU A 297 8.03 -6.48 11.99
CA GLU A 297 8.75 -5.62 12.94
C GLU A 297 7.84 -5.13 14.08
N ARG A 298 6.58 -4.77 13.77
CA ARG A 298 5.58 -4.41 14.79
C ARG A 298 5.29 -5.59 15.71
N PHE A 299 5.05 -6.77 15.15
CA PHE A 299 4.80 -8.00 15.92
C PHE A 299 5.94 -8.28 16.90
N LYS A 300 7.19 -8.17 16.48
CA LYS A 300 8.39 -8.41 17.30
C LYS A 300 8.54 -7.48 18.50
N LYS A 301 7.79 -6.38 18.59
CA LYS A 301 7.82 -5.50 19.75
C LYS A 301 7.16 -6.10 20.99
N HIS A 302 6.20 -7.00 20.79
CA HIS A 302 5.45 -7.66 21.86
C HIS A 302 5.70 -9.17 21.94
N HIS A 303 6.13 -9.79 20.85
CA HIS A 303 6.21 -11.24 20.70
C HIS A 303 7.59 -11.68 20.22
N THR A 304 8.04 -12.82 20.74
CA THR A 304 9.26 -13.52 20.30
C THR A 304 8.94 -14.87 19.63
N ASN A 305 7.75 -15.42 19.90
CA ASN A 305 7.29 -16.68 19.33
C ASN A 305 6.44 -16.44 18.08
N PHE A 306 6.97 -16.76 16.90
CA PHE A 306 6.25 -16.54 15.63
C PHE A 306 5.01 -17.42 15.44
N HIS A 307 4.83 -18.50 16.20
CA HIS A 307 3.58 -19.27 16.16
C HIS A 307 2.36 -18.46 16.64
N GLU A 308 2.58 -17.35 17.34
CA GLU A 308 1.52 -16.42 17.76
C GLU A 308 1.13 -15.42 16.65
N LEU A 309 1.90 -15.32 15.56
CA LEU A 309 1.64 -14.36 14.48
C LEU A 309 0.23 -14.47 13.89
N PRO A 310 -0.34 -15.67 13.63
CA PRO A 310 -1.71 -15.80 13.12
C PRO A 310 -2.80 -15.27 14.07
N ASP A 311 -2.51 -15.20 15.37
CA ASP A 311 -3.45 -14.66 16.36
C ASP A 311 -3.43 -13.14 16.42
N LYS A 312 -2.40 -12.51 15.82
CA LYS A 312 -2.16 -11.06 15.85
C LYS A 312 -2.26 -10.38 14.49
N VAL A 313 -2.10 -11.15 13.41
CA VAL A 313 -2.03 -10.63 12.04
C VAL A 313 -2.90 -11.45 11.12
N ALA A 314 -3.63 -10.77 10.25
CA ALA A 314 -4.29 -11.36 9.09
C ALA A 314 -4.00 -10.50 7.85
N PHE A 315 -3.50 -11.12 6.78
CA PHE A 315 -3.36 -10.49 5.46
C PHE A 315 -4.55 -10.90 4.58
N GLN A 316 -5.32 -9.92 4.15
CA GLN A 316 -6.35 -10.11 3.12
C GLN A 316 -5.79 -9.66 1.78
N LEU A 317 -5.58 -10.62 0.89
CA LEU A 317 -5.02 -10.42 -0.45
C LEU A 317 -6.16 -10.09 -1.42
N ASN A 318 -6.20 -8.83 -1.89
CA ASN A 318 -7.22 -8.36 -2.80
C ASN A 318 -6.81 -8.60 -4.26
N ASP A 319 -7.33 -9.68 -4.86
CA ASP A 319 -6.97 -10.21 -6.17
C ASP A 319 -5.54 -10.80 -6.22
N THR A 320 -5.04 -11.05 -7.44
CA THR A 320 -3.73 -11.68 -7.68
C THR A 320 -2.54 -10.76 -7.38
N HIS A 321 -2.75 -9.45 -7.40
CA HIS A 321 -1.71 -8.44 -7.27
C HIS A 321 -0.85 -8.57 -5.99
N PRO A 322 -1.41 -8.83 -4.80
CA PRO A 322 -0.62 -8.96 -3.57
C PRO A 322 -0.16 -10.39 -3.26
N THR A 323 -0.37 -11.37 -4.11
CA THR A 323 -0.13 -12.79 -3.78
C THR A 323 1.33 -13.14 -3.53
N VAL A 324 2.27 -12.33 -4.00
CA VAL A 324 3.69 -12.46 -3.65
C VAL A 324 3.93 -12.31 -2.14
N ALA A 325 2.95 -11.84 -1.37
CA ALA A 325 2.98 -11.76 0.09
C ALA A 325 3.21 -13.13 0.76
N VAL A 326 2.72 -14.21 0.16
CA VAL A 326 2.95 -15.58 0.66
C VAL A 326 4.44 -15.91 0.66
N ALA A 327 5.12 -15.68 -0.46
CA ALA A 327 6.55 -15.95 -0.58
C ALA A 327 7.41 -14.93 0.19
N GLU A 328 6.98 -13.66 0.26
CA GLU A 328 7.70 -12.64 1.03
C GLU A 328 7.58 -12.88 2.53
N LEU A 329 6.43 -13.30 3.05
CA LEU A 329 6.30 -13.67 4.47
C LEU A 329 7.18 -14.88 4.81
N MET A 330 7.22 -15.91 3.93
CA MET A 330 8.16 -17.03 4.06
C MET A 330 9.61 -16.54 4.10
N ARG A 331 10.00 -15.63 3.21
CA ARG A 331 11.35 -15.05 3.19
C ARG A 331 11.69 -14.36 4.52
N VAL A 332 10.80 -13.52 5.00
CA VAL A 332 11.02 -12.75 6.24
C VAL A 332 11.11 -13.70 7.45
N LEU A 333 10.25 -14.71 7.50
CA LEU A 333 10.28 -15.70 8.60
C LEU A 333 11.54 -16.57 8.56
N VAL A 334 11.86 -17.13 7.40
CA VAL A 334 12.97 -18.11 7.28
C VAL A 334 14.33 -17.43 7.24
N ASP A 335 14.50 -16.40 6.38
CA ASP A 335 15.82 -15.81 6.12
C ASP A 335 16.22 -14.74 7.14
N GLU A 336 15.26 -13.98 7.68
CA GLU A 336 15.54 -12.88 8.61
C GLU A 336 15.30 -13.24 10.08
N ASN A 337 14.42 -14.21 10.34
CA ASN A 337 14.02 -14.58 11.71
C ASN A 337 14.31 -16.02 12.08
N ASP A 338 15.00 -16.77 11.23
CA ASP A 338 15.46 -18.13 11.47
C ASP A 338 14.33 -19.15 11.83
N VAL A 339 13.09 -18.88 11.38
CA VAL A 339 11.95 -19.79 11.59
C VAL A 339 12.13 -21.00 10.66
N PRO A 340 12.01 -22.25 11.17
CA PRO A 340 12.07 -23.44 10.32
C PRO A 340 11.02 -23.39 9.20
N TRP A 341 11.35 -23.93 8.02
CA TRP A 341 10.50 -23.86 6.84
C TRP A 341 9.06 -24.33 7.08
N ASP A 342 8.90 -25.48 7.74
CA ASP A 342 7.58 -26.09 7.93
C ASP A 342 6.72 -25.24 8.90
N ASP A 343 7.33 -24.71 9.95
CA ASP A 343 6.68 -23.78 10.87
C ASP A 343 6.30 -22.46 10.16
N ALA A 344 7.23 -21.90 9.38
CA ALA A 344 6.98 -20.71 8.58
C ALA A 344 5.84 -20.89 7.57
N TRP A 345 5.76 -22.07 6.95
CA TRP A 345 4.68 -22.40 6.03
C TRP A 345 3.33 -22.50 6.72
N GLU A 346 3.27 -23.18 7.88
CA GLU A 346 2.05 -23.28 8.68
C GLU A 346 1.56 -21.89 9.14
N ILE A 347 2.48 -21.05 9.63
CA ILE A 347 2.19 -19.66 10.01
C ILE A 347 1.64 -18.87 8.80
N THR A 348 2.33 -18.94 7.67
CA THR A 348 1.95 -18.20 6.45
C THR A 348 0.56 -18.57 5.96
N ARG A 349 0.21 -19.85 5.95
CA ARG A 349 -1.11 -20.33 5.55
C ARG A 349 -2.24 -19.82 6.47
N LYS A 350 -1.94 -19.60 7.75
CA LYS A 350 -2.92 -19.09 8.74
C LYS A 350 -3.04 -17.58 8.70
N VAL A 351 -2.00 -16.87 8.24
CA VAL A 351 -1.97 -15.40 8.16
C VAL A 351 -2.61 -14.88 6.88
N CYS A 352 -2.42 -15.59 5.74
CA CYS A 352 -2.85 -15.11 4.43
C CYS A 352 -4.23 -15.65 4.05
N ALA A 353 -5.11 -14.75 3.63
CA ALA A 353 -6.40 -15.05 3.00
C ALA A 353 -6.48 -14.34 1.64
N TYR A 354 -7.05 -15.00 0.64
CA TYR A 354 -7.11 -14.52 -0.73
C TYR A 354 -8.55 -14.41 -1.24
N THR A 355 -8.83 -13.33 -1.95
CA THR A 355 -10.08 -13.18 -2.69
C THR A 355 -9.78 -12.95 -4.16
N ASN A 356 -10.29 -13.82 -5.02
CA ASN A 356 -10.28 -13.65 -6.47
C ASN A 356 -11.51 -12.86 -6.92
N HIS A 357 -11.32 -11.85 -7.78
CA HIS A 357 -12.40 -11.00 -8.30
C HIS A 357 -12.77 -11.30 -9.75
N THR A 358 -12.08 -12.24 -10.41
CA THR A 358 -12.32 -12.58 -11.82
C THR A 358 -12.41 -14.07 -12.03
N ILE A 359 -13.28 -14.48 -12.97
CA ILE A 359 -13.35 -15.85 -13.48
C ILE A 359 -12.71 -16.00 -14.87
N MET A 360 -12.28 -14.89 -15.48
CA MET A 360 -11.74 -14.85 -16.83
C MET A 360 -10.25 -15.25 -16.80
N ALA A 361 -9.91 -16.32 -17.50
CA ALA A 361 -8.55 -16.88 -17.51
C ALA A 361 -7.49 -15.89 -18.03
N GLU A 362 -7.86 -14.97 -18.90
CA GLU A 362 -7.00 -13.90 -19.42
C GLU A 362 -6.67 -12.83 -18.38
N ALA A 363 -7.51 -12.65 -17.38
CA ALA A 363 -7.30 -11.69 -16.30
C ALA A 363 -6.45 -12.25 -15.13
N LEU A 364 -6.18 -13.57 -15.14
CA LEU A 364 -5.28 -14.18 -14.17
C LEU A 364 -3.84 -13.91 -14.53
N GLU A 365 -3.12 -13.24 -13.65
CA GLU A 365 -1.74 -12.84 -13.90
C GLU A 365 -0.80 -14.04 -14.05
N LYS A 366 0.07 -13.92 -15.03
CA LYS A 366 1.14 -14.90 -15.33
C LYS A 366 2.43 -14.14 -15.59
N TRP A 367 3.49 -14.58 -14.96
CA TRP A 367 4.80 -13.96 -15.07
C TRP A 367 5.78 -14.87 -15.81
N PRO A 368 6.49 -14.37 -16.84
CA PRO A 368 7.61 -15.13 -17.42
C PRO A 368 8.60 -15.51 -16.33
N MET A 369 8.94 -16.79 -16.25
CA MET A 369 9.84 -17.32 -15.23
C MET A 369 11.21 -16.63 -15.24
N GLU A 370 11.72 -16.31 -16.43
CA GLU A 370 12.99 -15.60 -16.60
C GLU A 370 12.94 -14.18 -16.00
N LEU A 371 11.86 -13.44 -16.26
CA LEU A 371 11.66 -12.11 -15.69
C LEU A 371 11.60 -12.19 -14.16
N PHE A 372 10.76 -13.08 -13.65
CA PHE A 372 10.51 -13.20 -12.21
C PHE A 372 11.76 -13.63 -11.45
N SER A 373 12.48 -14.65 -11.95
CA SER A 373 13.70 -15.16 -11.32
C SER A 373 14.86 -14.15 -11.35
N ARG A 374 14.96 -13.36 -12.41
CA ARG A 374 15.95 -12.28 -12.54
C ARG A 374 15.64 -11.12 -11.59
N LEU A 375 14.38 -10.72 -11.50
CA LEU A 375 13.95 -9.56 -10.70
C LEU A 375 13.87 -9.88 -9.21
N LEU A 376 13.39 -11.06 -8.85
CA LEU A 376 13.09 -11.49 -7.50
C LEU A 376 13.74 -12.86 -7.20
N PRO A 377 15.09 -12.98 -7.26
CA PRO A 377 15.77 -14.27 -7.25
C PRO A 377 15.50 -15.09 -5.98
N ARG A 378 15.43 -14.47 -4.81
CA ARG A 378 15.15 -15.20 -3.57
C ARG A 378 13.68 -15.61 -3.46
N ILE A 379 12.77 -14.74 -3.86
CA ILE A 379 11.33 -15.05 -3.91
C ILE A 379 11.07 -16.20 -4.88
N TYR A 380 11.74 -16.19 -6.05
CA TYR A 380 11.65 -17.29 -7.00
C TYR A 380 12.03 -18.64 -6.38
N GLN A 381 13.16 -18.72 -5.66
CA GLN A 381 13.58 -19.95 -4.98
C GLN A 381 12.54 -20.45 -3.96
N ILE A 382 11.89 -19.52 -3.25
CA ILE A 382 10.82 -19.85 -2.31
C ILE A 382 9.58 -20.38 -3.05
N VAL A 383 9.16 -19.72 -4.11
CA VAL A 383 8.04 -20.16 -4.97
C VAL A 383 8.35 -21.53 -5.60
N GLU A 384 9.59 -21.77 -6.02
CA GLU A 384 10.05 -23.04 -6.58
C GLU A 384 9.93 -24.18 -5.55
N GLU A 385 10.33 -23.95 -4.30
CA GLU A 385 10.18 -24.94 -3.23
C GLU A 385 8.70 -25.16 -2.85
N ILE A 386 7.89 -24.10 -2.79
CA ILE A 386 6.45 -24.22 -2.57
C ILE A 386 5.83 -25.05 -3.70
N ASN A 387 6.15 -24.75 -4.96
CA ASN A 387 5.66 -25.50 -6.11
C ASN A 387 6.08 -26.97 -6.07
N ARG A 388 7.33 -27.26 -5.72
CA ARG A 388 7.85 -28.63 -5.58
C ARG A 388 7.04 -29.44 -4.55
N ARG A 389 6.81 -28.88 -3.36
CA ARG A 389 6.04 -29.51 -2.29
C ARG A 389 4.59 -29.72 -2.72
N TYR A 390 3.97 -28.69 -3.29
CA TYR A 390 2.60 -28.77 -3.79
C TYR A 390 2.42 -29.82 -4.89
N CYS A 391 3.35 -29.92 -5.83
CA CYS A 391 3.30 -30.96 -6.86
C CYS A 391 3.42 -32.37 -6.26
N LEU A 392 4.20 -32.58 -5.19
CA LEU A 392 4.27 -33.85 -4.48
C LEU A 392 2.93 -34.19 -3.80
N GLU A 393 2.27 -33.23 -3.18
CA GLU A 393 0.93 -33.42 -2.59
C GLU A 393 -0.12 -33.75 -3.67
N LEU A 394 -0.10 -33.05 -4.81
CA LEU A 394 -0.97 -33.35 -5.94
C LEU A 394 -0.73 -34.76 -6.49
N GLN A 395 0.54 -35.17 -6.60
CA GLN A 395 0.91 -36.49 -7.06
C GLN A 395 0.43 -37.56 -6.07
N ALA A 396 0.55 -37.33 -4.78
CA ALA A 396 0.05 -38.27 -3.76
C ALA A 396 -1.49 -38.38 -3.82
N LYS A 397 -2.20 -37.26 -4.09
CA LYS A 397 -3.68 -37.21 -4.12
C LYS A 397 -4.27 -37.76 -5.43
N TYR A 398 -3.63 -37.49 -6.56
CA TYR A 398 -4.17 -37.76 -7.90
C TYR A 398 -3.38 -38.75 -8.76
N GLY A 399 -2.25 -39.25 -8.27
CA GLY A 399 -1.33 -40.11 -9.03
C GLY A 399 -0.49 -39.30 -10.05
N MET A 400 0.15 -40.01 -10.99
CA MET A 400 1.03 -39.47 -12.02
C MET A 400 0.25 -38.95 -13.25
N ASP A 401 -0.80 -38.18 -13.04
CA ASP A 401 -1.51 -37.49 -14.12
C ASP A 401 -0.75 -36.22 -14.52
N HIS A 402 0.12 -36.33 -15.51
CA HIS A 402 1.01 -35.25 -15.94
C HIS A 402 0.24 -34.02 -16.45
N GLU A 403 -0.88 -34.20 -17.10
CA GLU A 403 -1.70 -33.08 -17.61
C GLU A 403 -2.33 -32.31 -16.48
N LYS A 404 -2.88 -33.02 -15.51
CA LYS A 404 -3.48 -32.44 -14.31
C LYS A 404 -2.44 -31.74 -13.45
N LEU A 405 -1.29 -32.36 -13.21
CA LEU A 405 -0.17 -31.75 -12.49
C LEU A 405 0.30 -30.47 -13.19
N ARG A 406 0.53 -30.50 -14.52
CA ARG A 406 0.90 -29.33 -15.29
C ARG A 406 -0.12 -28.20 -15.17
N ARG A 407 -1.42 -28.50 -15.23
CA ARG A 407 -2.48 -27.49 -15.13
C ARG A 407 -2.56 -26.88 -13.74
N MET A 408 -2.32 -27.65 -12.69
CA MET A 408 -2.43 -27.20 -11.29
C MET A 408 -1.13 -26.63 -10.72
N ALA A 409 0.02 -26.88 -11.31
CA ALA A 409 1.30 -26.38 -10.82
C ALA A 409 1.39 -24.84 -10.85
N ILE A 410 2.09 -24.28 -9.86
CA ILE A 410 2.38 -22.83 -9.78
C ILE A 410 3.38 -22.45 -10.88
N ILE A 411 4.38 -23.28 -11.12
CA ILE A 411 5.38 -23.10 -12.18
C ILE A 411 5.13 -24.14 -13.25
N ALA A 412 4.73 -23.68 -14.43
CA ALA A 412 4.55 -24.52 -15.62
C ALA A 412 4.70 -23.69 -16.88
N ASP A 413 5.12 -24.35 -17.99
CA ASP A 413 5.21 -23.75 -19.33
C ASP A 413 6.09 -22.49 -19.38
N GLY A 414 7.15 -22.42 -18.58
CA GLY A 414 8.02 -21.26 -18.49
C GLY A 414 7.38 -20.04 -17.82
N GLN A 415 6.28 -20.23 -17.10
CA GLN A 415 5.55 -19.19 -16.42
C GLN A 415 5.32 -19.51 -14.93
N ILE A 416 5.26 -18.47 -14.13
CA ILE A 416 4.76 -18.49 -12.76
C ILE A 416 3.33 -17.96 -12.80
N ARG A 417 2.42 -18.71 -12.22
CA ARG A 417 0.99 -18.37 -12.18
C ARG A 417 0.44 -18.66 -10.78
N ILE A 418 -0.68 -18.04 -10.46
CA ILE A 418 -1.44 -18.37 -9.28
C ILE A 418 -2.50 -19.38 -9.75
N PRO A 419 -2.41 -20.66 -9.38
CA PRO A 419 -3.44 -21.61 -9.75
C PRO A 419 -4.74 -21.28 -9.01
N ASP A 420 -5.87 -21.30 -9.71
CA ASP A 420 -7.20 -21.00 -9.17
C ASP A 420 -7.60 -21.79 -7.92
N LYS A 421 -6.90 -22.88 -7.63
CA LYS A 421 -7.20 -23.80 -6.53
C LYS A 421 -6.08 -23.96 -5.48
N ALA A 422 -4.90 -23.40 -5.70
CA ALA A 422 -3.77 -23.63 -4.80
C ALA A 422 -3.83 -22.80 -3.51
N ILE A 423 -4.71 -21.80 -3.47
CA ILE A 423 -4.86 -20.87 -2.33
C ILE A 423 -6.15 -21.16 -1.55
N ALA A 424 -7.08 -21.91 -2.12
CA ALA A 424 -8.39 -22.19 -1.52
C ALA A 424 -8.44 -23.52 -0.71
N GLU A 425 -7.40 -24.32 -0.73
CA GLU A 425 -7.22 -25.55 0.07
C GLU A 425 -6.01 -25.42 1.01
#